data_d4ea04577807f49c04ca7e71415afb0c
#
_entry.id   d4ea04577807f49c04ca7e71415afb0c
#
_cell.length_a   1.000
_cell.length_b   1.000
_cell.length_c   1.000
_cell.angle_alpha   90.00
_cell.angle_beta   90.00
_cell.angle_gamma   90.00
#
_symmetry.space_group_name_H-M   'P 1'
#
loop_
_entity.id
_entity.type
_entity.pdbx_description
1 polymer ?
#
loop_
_entity_poly.entity_id
_entity_poly.type
_entity_poly.pdbx_seq_one_letter_code
_entity_poly.pdbx_strand_id
1 'polypeptide(L)'
;MDRPLNRLLTMEIERQQQTLDLIPSENIAPPELLAILASPLSNKYSEGYPGRRYYPGNAVVDEIEELARSRALAAFKLSPDQWAVNVQPYSGSPANQAI
;
A
#
# COMPACT_ATOMS: atom_id res chain seq x y z
N MET A 1 16.12 -17.08 3.75
CA MET A 1 15.40 -17.27 2.48
C MET A 1 16.02 -18.48 1.75
N ASP A 2 15.21 -19.31 1.13
CA ASP A 2 15.60 -20.48 0.38
C ASP A 2 16.53 -20.12 -0.80
N ARG A 3 17.61 -20.89 -1.01
CA ARG A 3 18.62 -20.60 -2.05
C ARG A 3 18.06 -20.54 -3.48
N PRO A 4 17.21 -21.49 -3.93
CA PRO A 4 16.57 -21.41 -5.24
C PRO A 4 15.73 -20.14 -5.42
N LEU A 5 14.93 -19.77 -4.44
CA LEU A 5 14.10 -18.56 -4.49
C LEU A 5 14.95 -17.29 -4.56
N ASN A 6 16.01 -17.19 -3.76
CA ASN A 6 16.94 -16.05 -3.83
C ASN A 6 17.54 -15.88 -5.23
N ARG A 7 17.97 -16.98 -5.85
CA ARG A 7 18.50 -16.95 -7.21
C ARG A 7 17.47 -16.40 -8.20
N LEU A 8 16.23 -16.88 -8.13
CA LEU A 8 15.16 -16.43 -9.03
C LEU A 8 14.83 -14.95 -8.82
N LEU A 9 14.78 -14.49 -7.58
CA LEU A 9 14.58 -13.06 -7.28
C LEU A 9 15.70 -12.18 -7.83
N THR A 10 16.96 -12.62 -7.69
CA THR A 10 18.10 -11.88 -8.25
C THR A 10 18.00 -11.82 -9.77
N MET A 11 17.69 -12.92 -10.43
CA MET A 11 17.49 -12.94 -11.88
C MET A 11 16.36 -12.02 -12.34
N GLU A 12 15.25 -11.95 -11.61
CA GLU A 12 14.14 -11.05 -11.94
C GLU A 12 14.52 -9.58 -11.73
N ILE A 13 15.25 -9.25 -10.67
CA ILE A 13 15.76 -7.90 -10.46
C ILE A 13 16.67 -7.47 -11.62
N GLU A 14 17.61 -8.33 -12.03
CA GLU A 14 18.49 -8.08 -13.15
C GLU A 14 17.71 -7.93 -14.46
N ARG A 15 16.71 -8.78 -14.68
CA ARG A 15 15.83 -8.66 -15.86
C ARG A 15 15.14 -7.32 -15.91
N GLN A 16 14.53 -6.86 -14.82
CA GLN A 16 13.83 -5.56 -14.76
C GLN A 16 14.79 -4.40 -14.99
N GLN A 17 16.00 -4.45 -14.45
CA GLN A 17 17.01 -3.41 -14.66
C GLN A 17 17.54 -3.33 -16.11
N GLN A 18 17.49 -4.43 -16.83
CA GLN A 18 18.02 -4.53 -18.19
C GLN A 18 16.94 -4.44 -19.28
N THR A 19 15.68 -4.35 -18.90
CA THR A 19 14.55 -4.35 -19.82
C THR A 19 13.78 -3.04 -19.74
N LEU A 20 13.49 -2.47 -20.90
CA LEU A 20 12.54 -1.37 -20.99
C LEU A 20 11.12 -1.92 -20.97
N ASP A 21 10.38 -1.63 -19.92
CA ASP A 21 8.98 -2.01 -19.80
C ASP A 21 8.10 -1.03 -20.59
N LEU A 22 7.39 -1.54 -21.60
CA LEU A 22 6.46 -0.80 -22.45
C LEU A 22 5.00 -1.17 -22.21
N ILE A 23 4.70 -1.87 -21.10
CA ILE A 23 3.33 -2.18 -20.69
C ILE A 23 2.76 -0.97 -19.93
N PRO A 24 1.80 -0.22 -20.50
CA PRO A 24 1.39 1.08 -19.94
C PRO A 24 0.63 0.96 -18.61
N SER A 25 0.17 -0.23 -18.24
CA SER A 25 -0.51 -0.51 -16.97
C SER A 25 0.44 -0.95 -15.84
N GLU A 26 1.72 -1.16 -16.12
CA GLU A 26 2.71 -1.48 -15.09
C GLU A 26 3.33 -0.20 -14.50
N ASN A 27 3.63 -0.26 -13.21
CA ASN A 27 4.32 0.81 -12.49
C ASN A 27 5.36 0.22 -11.56
N ILE A 28 6.55 0.79 -11.57
CA ILE A 28 7.65 0.34 -10.73
C ILE A 28 7.44 0.88 -9.31
N ALA A 29 7.30 -0.03 -8.36
CA ALA A 29 7.18 0.32 -6.96
C ALA A 29 8.52 0.85 -6.41
N PRO A 30 8.56 2.02 -5.77
CA PRO A 30 9.79 2.53 -5.14
C PRO A 30 10.22 1.62 -3.97
N PRO A 31 11.53 1.55 -3.67
CA PRO A 31 12.06 0.70 -2.59
C PRO A 31 11.40 0.95 -1.23
N GLU A 32 11.03 2.18 -0.94
CA GLU A 32 10.36 2.57 0.31
C GLU A 32 8.98 1.91 0.44
N LEU A 33 8.22 1.81 -0.65
CA LEU A 33 6.94 1.12 -0.68
C LEU A 33 7.12 -0.39 -0.48
N LEU A 34 8.11 -0.98 -1.16
CA LEU A 34 8.43 -2.40 -1.00
C LEU A 34 8.84 -2.74 0.44
N ALA A 35 9.58 -1.85 1.10
CA ALA A 35 9.97 -2.02 2.50
C ALA A 35 8.75 -2.02 3.45
N ILE A 36 7.74 -1.18 3.18
CA ILE A 36 6.49 -1.16 3.96
C ILE A 36 5.71 -2.46 3.76
N LEU A 37 5.58 -2.94 2.54
CA LEU A 37 4.89 -4.20 2.22
C LEU A 37 5.57 -5.41 2.88
N ALA A 38 6.90 -5.39 3.01
CA ALA A 38 7.68 -6.43 3.67
C ALA A 38 7.77 -6.25 5.21
N SER A 39 7.11 -5.27 5.77
CA SER A 39 7.14 -4.97 7.20
C SER A 39 6.16 -5.84 8.01
N PRO A 40 6.30 -5.85 9.36
CA PRO A 40 5.35 -6.54 10.25
C PRO A 40 3.90 -6.06 10.14
N LEU A 41 3.62 -4.93 9.50
CA LEU A 41 2.26 -4.47 9.22
C LEU A 41 1.45 -5.50 8.44
N SER A 42 2.10 -6.29 7.57
CA SER A 42 1.47 -7.37 6.81
C SER A 42 0.92 -8.51 7.67
N ASN A 43 1.30 -8.58 8.97
CA ASN A 43 0.82 -9.61 9.90
C ASN A 43 -0.48 -9.20 10.61
N LYS A 44 -0.92 -7.94 10.46
CA LYS A 44 -1.98 -7.40 11.32
C LYS A 44 -3.35 -7.42 10.64
N TYR A 45 -4.30 -8.01 11.32
CA TYR A 45 -5.72 -7.83 11.00
C TYR A 45 -6.19 -6.47 11.52
N SER A 46 -6.64 -5.59 10.56
CA SER A 46 -7.07 -4.22 10.84
C SER A 46 -8.46 -3.92 10.30
N GLU A 47 -9.33 -4.91 10.29
CA GLU A 47 -10.72 -4.77 9.87
C GLU A 47 -11.46 -3.71 10.70
N GLY A 48 -12.29 -2.93 10.05
CA GLY A 48 -12.97 -1.77 10.62
C GLY A 48 -12.28 -0.46 10.25
N TYR A 49 -12.48 0.58 11.04
CA TYR A 49 -11.92 1.91 10.83
C TYR A 49 -11.06 2.35 12.02
N PRO A 50 -10.21 3.35 11.89
CA PRO A 50 -9.50 3.93 13.02
C PRO A 50 -10.43 4.21 14.21
N GLY A 51 -10.04 3.73 15.39
CA GLY A 51 -10.84 3.82 16.61
C GLY A 51 -12.08 2.89 16.68
N ARG A 52 -12.37 2.13 15.61
CA ARG A 52 -13.51 1.19 15.54
C ARG A 52 -13.10 -0.14 14.91
N ARG A 53 -12.02 -0.73 15.39
CA ARG A 53 -11.52 -2.02 14.92
C ARG A 53 -12.24 -3.18 15.56
N TYR A 54 -12.39 -4.28 14.82
CA TYR A 54 -12.93 -5.52 15.36
C TYR A 54 -11.95 -6.24 16.29
N TYR A 55 -10.65 -6.00 16.13
CA TYR A 55 -9.60 -6.66 16.90
C TYR A 55 -8.70 -5.66 17.62
N PRO A 56 -8.14 -6.03 18.77
CA PRO A 56 -7.21 -5.17 19.52
C PRO A 56 -5.84 -5.06 18.82
N GLY A 57 -4.99 -4.15 19.32
CA GLY A 57 -3.61 -3.98 18.87
C GLY A 57 -3.46 -3.18 17.58
N ASN A 58 -4.42 -2.31 17.26
CA ASN A 58 -4.43 -1.51 16.04
C ASN A 58 -4.05 -0.02 16.25
N ALA A 59 -3.62 0.39 17.43
CA ALA A 59 -3.35 1.81 17.70
C ALA A 59 -2.35 2.42 16.70
N VAL A 60 -1.25 1.72 16.42
CA VAL A 60 -0.25 2.19 15.43
C VAL A 60 -0.79 2.12 14.00
N VAL A 61 -1.60 1.09 13.68
CA VAL A 61 -2.25 0.98 12.36
C VAL A 61 -3.25 2.10 12.14
N ASP A 62 -3.97 2.50 13.18
CA ASP A 62 -4.88 3.65 13.14
C ASP A 62 -4.13 4.94 12.78
N GLU A 63 -3.00 5.20 13.42
CA GLU A 63 -2.16 6.36 13.12
C GLU A 63 -1.63 6.32 11.68
N ILE A 64 -1.23 5.16 11.19
CA ILE A 64 -0.76 4.98 9.81
C ILE A 64 -1.90 5.25 8.82
N GLU A 65 -3.09 4.74 9.07
CA GLU A 65 -4.24 4.97 8.20
C GLU A 65 -4.65 6.44 8.19
N GLU A 66 -4.69 7.11 9.35
CA GLU A 66 -4.97 8.55 9.42
C GLU A 66 -3.89 9.39 8.72
N LEU A 67 -2.62 9.00 8.84
CA LEU A 67 -1.54 9.64 8.09
C LEU A 67 -1.72 9.48 6.57
N ALA A 68 -2.11 8.30 6.11
CA ALA A 68 -2.38 8.05 4.69
C ALA A 68 -3.57 8.89 4.19
N ARG A 69 -4.65 8.98 4.97
CA ARG A 69 -5.82 9.81 4.66
C ARG A 69 -5.47 11.28 4.55
N SER A 70 -4.74 11.81 5.53
CA SER A 70 -4.33 13.21 5.53
C SER A 70 -3.43 13.55 4.34
N ARG A 71 -2.48 12.66 4.00
CA ARG A 71 -1.60 12.82 2.84
C ARG A 71 -2.35 12.75 1.51
N ALA A 72 -3.35 11.88 1.40
CA ALA A 72 -4.19 11.79 0.21
C ALA A 72 -4.98 13.10 0.00
N LEU A 73 -5.64 13.62 1.03
CA LEU A 73 -6.34 14.91 0.95
C LEU A 73 -5.37 16.04 0.54
N ALA A 74 -4.20 16.11 1.16
CA ALA A 74 -3.20 17.12 0.85
C ALA A 74 -2.69 17.01 -0.60
N ALA A 75 -2.46 15.81 -1.10
CA ALA A 75 -2.01 15.59 -2.47
C ALA A 75 -3.01 16.10 -3.51
N PHE A 76 -4.30 15.97 -3.23
CA PHE A 76 -5.37 16.50 -4.07
C PHE A 76 -5.77 17.94 -3.72
N LYS A 77 -5.12 18.57 -2.72
CA LYS A 77 -5.43 19.92 -2.25
C LYS A 77 -6.88 20.08 -1.77
N LEU A 78 -7.41 19.05 -1.12
CA LEU A 78 -8.77 19.00 -0.61
C LEU A 78 -8.80 19.33 0.89
N SER A 79 -9.81 20.12 1.30
CA SER A 79 -10.02 20.45 2.71
C SER A 79 -10.65 19.26 3.45
N PRO A 80 -10.12 18.84 4.62
CA PRO A 80 -10.73 17.80 5.44
C PRO A 80 -12.12 18.16 5.98
N ASP A 81 -12.49 19.44 6.02
CA ASP A 81 -13.81 19.87 6.46
C ASP A 81 -14.91 19.58 5.42
N GLN A 82 -14.53 19.40 4.17
CA GLN A 82 -15.45 19.22 3.05
C GLN A 82 -15.32 17.86 2.39
N TRP A 83 -14.20 17.18 2.59
CA TRP A 83 -13.85 15.95 1.89
C TRP A 83 -13.40 14.87 2.85
N ALA A 84 -13.79 13.65 2.55
CA ALA A 84 -13.30 12.46 3.20
C ALA A 84 -12.60 11.57 2.17
N VAL A 85 -11.66 10.75 2.62
CA VAL A 85 -10.99 9.76 1.78
C VAL A 85 -11.00 8.41 2.46
N ASN A 86 -11.24 7.37 1.70
CA ASN A 86 -11.07 5.98 2.12
C ASN A 86 -9.82 5.42 1.43
N VAL A 87 -8.83 5.01 2.22
CA VAL A 87 -7.55 4.45 1.76
C VAL A 87 -7.49 2.93 1.89
N GLN A 88 -8.60 2.27 2.26
CA GLN A 88 -8.65 0.83 2.50
C GLN A 88 -8.82 -0.05 1.25
N PRO A 89 -9.31 0.42 0.08
CA PRO A 89 -9.40 -0.45 -1.08
C PRO A 89 -8.04 -1.08 -1.40
N TYR A 90 -8.01 -2.41 -1.50
CA TYR A 90 -6.78 -3.18 -1.71
C TYR A 90 -6.32 -3.21 -3.18
N SER A 91 -7.14 -2.70 -4.09
CA SER A 91 -6.79 -2.51 -5.50
C SER A 91 -7.71 -1.49 -6.16
N GLY A 92 -7.38 -1.09 -7.40
CA GLY A 92 -8.20 -0.17 -8.17
C GLY A 92 -9.61 -0.70 -8.48
N SER A 93 -9.80 -2.02 -8.63
CA SER A 93 -11.10 -2.60 -8.95
C SER A 93 -12.15 -2.36 -7.86
N PRO A 94 -11.93 -2.67 -6.58
CA PRO A 94 -12.91 -2.35 -5.55
C PRO A 94 -13.06 -0.85 -5.31
N ALA A 95 -12.02 -0.05 -5.53
CA ALA A 95 -12.14 1.41 -5.49
C ALA A 95 -13.11 1.91 -6.57
N ASN A 96 -12.98 1.42 -7.79
CA ASN A 96 -13.86 1.77 -8.91
C ASN A 96 -15.31 1.26 -8.72
N GLN A 97 -15.51 0.14 -8.01
CA GLN A 97 -16.86 -0.35 -7.70
C GLN A 97 -17.58 0.49 -6.64
N ALA A 98 -16.84 1.22 -5.83
CA ALA A 98 -17.42 2.05 -4.76
C ALA A 98 -17.99 3.38 -5.27
N ILE A 99 -17.67 3.76 -6.50
CA ILE A 99 -18.14 4.98 -7.16
C ILE A 99 -19.40 4.68 -8.00
#